data_097260c4f186f47a87196d6a7797648f
#
_entry.id   097260c4f186f47a87196d6a7797648f
#
_cell.length_a   1.000
_cell.length_b   1.000
_cell.length_c   1.000
_cell.angle_alpha   90.00
_cell.angle_beta   90.00
_cell.angle_gamma   90.00
#
_symmetry.space_group_name_H-M   'P 1'
#
loop_
_entity.id
_entity.type
_entity.pdbx_description
1 polymer ?
#
loop_
_entity_poly.entity_id
_entity_poly.type
_entity_poly.pdbx_seq_one_letter_code
_entity_poly.pdbx_strand_id
1 'polypeptide(L)'
;LHQLFQWIIYGQVRFNKTTTNHLYNLAYESELSYGQVFSVMGRMDFEHAGSEYSLTRTYTYKKGIDDSEKIGENLSLQKMDDDYNWKRVEKPEETIEKMLPSGLSEYFFFDGESMIADLRVKGRDSAGKLRKALYSMFDLDVIESAINHIGRTDLKTTVLGKLYLGKSTYGSGG
;
A
#
# COMPACT_ATOMS: atom_id res chain seq x y z
N LEU A 1 2.13 0.11 -18.23
CA LEU A 1 0.84 -0.18 -17.59
C LEU A 1 0.97 -0.31 -16.07
N HIS A 2 1.95 -1.11 -15.53
CA HIS A 2 2.13 -1.29 -14.09
C HIS A 2 2.37 0.02 -13.32
N GLN A 3 3.13 0.97 -13.89
CA GLN A 3 3.38 2.28 -13.28
C GLN A 3 2.10 3.12 -13.16
N LEU A 4 1.17 2.98 -14.11
CA LEU A 4 -0.13 3.64 -14.04
C LEU A 4 -0.94 3.10 -12.85
N PHE A 5 -0.95 1.78 -12.64
CA PHE A 5 -1.59 1.17 -11.46
C PHE A 5 -0.94 1.65 -10.16
N GLN A 6 0.40 1.63 -10.06
CA GLN A 6 1.11 2.12 -8.88
C GLN A 6 0.79 3.60 -8.59
N TRP A 7 0.68 4.42 -9.64
CA TRP A 7 0.28 5.80 -9.46
C TRP A 7 -1.17 5.94 -8.98
N ILE A 8 -2.12 5.27 -9.63
CA ILE A 8 -3.55 5.38 -9.25
C ILE A 8 -3.76 4.88 -7.82
N ILE A 9 -3.18 3.74 -7.46
CA ILE A 9 -3.40 3.09 -6.16
C ILE A 9 -2.62 3.79 -5.05
N TYR A 10 -1.30 4.00 -5.23
CA TYR A 10 -0.40 4.45 -4.15
C TYR A 10 0.15 5.87 -4.33
N GLY A 11 -0.15 6.55 -5.43
CA GLY A 11 0.45 7.86 -5.75
C GLY A 11 1.93 7.80 -6.11
N GLN A 12 2.48 6.60 -6.30
CA GLN A 12 3.90 6.41 -6.58
C GLN A 12 4.16 6.41 -8.08
N VAL A 13 5.11 7.24 -8.50
CA VAL A 13 5.59 7.29 -9.88
C VAL A 13 7.08 7.03 -9.86
N ARG A 14 7.51 5.92 -10.48
CA ARG A 14 8.92 5.58 -10.63
C ARG A 14 9.21 5.38 -12.12
N PHE A 15 9.40 6.47 -12.85
CA PHE A 15 9.93 6.36 -14.21
C PHE A 15 11.44 6.05 -14.15
N ASN A 16 11.84 4.92 -14.71
CA ASN A 16 13.24 4.52 -14.77
C ASN A 16 14.07 5.62 -15.46
N LYS A 17 15.02 6.21 -14.72
CA LYS A 17 16.14 7.04 -15.21
C LYS A 17 15.86 8.47 -15.65
N THR A 18 14.67 9.03 -15.50
CA THR A 18 14.45 10.46 -15.74
C THR A 18 14.20 11.19 -14.44
N THR A 19 14.85 12.34 -14.26
CA THR A 19 14.71 13.21 -13.09
C THR A 19 13.35 13.93 -13.04
N THR A 20 12.58 13.86 -14.12
CA THR A 20 11.29 14.54 -14.27
C THR A 20 10.16 13.53 -14.37
N ASN A 21 9.39 13.41 -13.28
CA ASN A 21 8.22 12.53 -13.21
C ASN A 21 6.95 13.26 -13.65
N HIS A 22 6.92 13.73 -14.90
CA HIS A 22 5.71 14.34 -15.45
C HIS A 22 4.68 13.28 -15.79
N LEU A 23 3.46 13.45 -15.24
CA LEU A 23 2.31 12.61 -15.54
C LEU A 23 1.44 13.20 -16.63
N TYR A 24 1.70 14.43 -17.03
CA TYR A 24 0.93 15.13 -18.04
C TYR A 24 1.56 15.01 -19.44
N ASN A 25 0.72 15.20 -20.45
CA ASN A 25 1.19 15.26 -21.85
C ASN A 25 1.92 16.58 -22.08
N LEU A 26 3.21 16.50 -22.46
CA LEU A 26 4.06 17.67 -22.69
C LEU A 26 3.57 18.52 -23.86
N ALA A 27 2.98 17.92 -24.89
CA ALA A 27 2.42 18.68 -26.01
C ALA A 27 1.22 19.52 -25.56
N TYR A 28 0.32 18.93 -24.77
CA TYR A 28 -0.80 19.67 -24.19
C TYR A 28 -0.32 20.78 -23.24
N GLU A 29 0.64 20.47 -22.40
CA GLU A 29 1.21 21.41 -21.42
C GLU A 29 1.87 22.61 -22.12
N SER A 30 2.54 22.40 -23.27
CA SER A 30 3.19 23.47 -24.04
C SER A 30 2.20 24.47 -24.65
N GLU A 31 0.94 24.09 -24.85
CA GLU A 31 -0.11 24.98 -25.37
C GLU A 31 -0.74 25.85 -24.28
N LEU A 32 -0.48 25.55 -22.99
CA LEU A 32 -1.05 26.28 -21.87
C LEU A 32 -0.31 27.60 -21.61
N SER A 33 -1.08 28.61 -21.20
CA SER A 33 -0.54 29.91 -20.77
C SER A 33 0.09 29.81 -19.37
N TYR A 34 1.10 30.64 -19.12
CA TYR A 34 1.71 30.76 -17.80
C TYR A 34 0.65 31.00 -16.70
N GLY A 35 0.76 30.26 -15.60
CA GLY A 35 -0.17 30.34 -14.48
C GLY A 35 -1.47 29.57 -14.66
N GLN A 36 -1.74 29.01 -15.83
CA GLN A 36 -2.92 28.20 -16.08
C GLN A 36 -2.90 26.92 -15.26
N VAL A 37 -4.04 26.53 -14.69
CA VAL A 37 -4.22 25.32 -13.89
C VAL A 37 -4.85 24.24 -14.74
N PHE A 38 -4.31 23.03 -14.63
CA PHE A 38 -4.81 21.82 -15.31
C PHE A 38 -4.68 20.60 -14.43
N SER A 39 -5.36 19.52 -14.79
CA SER A 39 -5.36 18.30 -13.99
C SER A 39 -5.08 17.07 -14.84
N VAL A 40 -4.44 16.08 -14.19
CA VAL A 40 -4.27 14.73 -14.70
C VAL A 40 -5.05 13.79 -13.81
N MET A 41 -5.90 12.96 -14.39
CA MET A 41 -6.76 12.04 -13.69
C MET A 41 -6.54 10.61 -14.17
N GLY A 42 -6.40 9.69 -13.23
CA GLY A 42 -6.46 8.25 -13.46
C GLY A 42 -7.62 7.63 -12.71
N ARG A 43 -8.38 6.77 -13.39
CA ARG A 43 -9.50 6.03 -12.80
C ARG A 43 -9.30 4.54 -13.02
N MET A 44 -9.64 3.75 -12.01
CA MET A 44 -9.65 2.30 -12.04
C MET A 44 -10.92 1.78 -11.36
N ASP A 45 -11.66 0.96 -12.07
CA ASP A 45 -12.80 0.23 -11.52
C ASP A 45 -12.37 -1.22 -11.27
N PHE A 46 -12.72 -1.77 -10.10
CA PHE A 46 -12.31 -3.11 -9.68
C PHE A 46 -13.32 -3.74 -8.73
N GLU A 47 -13.26 -5.05 -8.60
CA GLU A 47 -14.05 -5.82 -7.64
C GLU A 47 -13.16 -6.31 -6.49
N HIS A 48 -13.66 -6.21 -5.26
CA HIS A 48 -13.03 -6.78 -4.08
C HIS A 48 -14.09 -7.31 -3.11
N ALA A 49 -13.93 -8.58 -2.68
CA ALA A 49 -14.84 -9.28 -1.77
C ALA A 49 -16.32 -9.18 -2.19
N GLY A 50 -16.61 -9.34 -3.50
CA GLY A 50 -17.95 -9.30 -4.06
C GLY A 50 -18.59 -7.91 -4.13
N SER A 51 -17.82 -6.83 -3.93
CA SER A 51 -18.29 -5.46 -4.08
C SER A 51 -17.49 -4.73 -5.16
N GLU A 52 -18.17 -3.88 -5.93
CA GLU A 52 -17.55 -3.05 -6.95
C GLU A 52 -17.03 -1.73 -6.36
N TYR A 53 -15.84 -1.32 -6.81
CA TYR A 53 -15.19 -0.09 -6.39
C TYR A 53 -14.72 0.73 -7.59
N SER A 54 -14.74 2.05 -7.44
CA SER A 54 -14.17 3.00 -8.39
C SER A 54 -13.18 3.89 -7.67
N LEU A 55 -11.89 3.76 -8.00
CA LEU A 55 -10.80 4.56 -7.46
C LEU A 55 -10.37 5.61 -8.48
N THR A 56 -10.33 6.86 -8.08
CA THR A 56 -9.90 7.99 -8.90
C THR A 56 -8.82 8.78 -8.18
N ARG A 57 -7.67 8.94 -8.82
CA ARG A 57 -6.61 9.86 -8.37
C ARG A 57 -6.47 11.01 -9.33
N THR A 58 -6.38 12.21 -8.78
CA THR A 58 -6.24 13.45 -9.55
C THR A 58 -5.05 14.23 -9.03
N TYR A 59 -4.14 14.61 -9.93
CA TYR A 59 -3.10 15.59 -9.65
C TYR A 59 -3.44 16.90 -10.35
N THR A 60 -3.29 18.00 -9.63
CA THR A 60 -3.51 19.35 -10.16
C THR A 60 -2.16 20.04 -10.30
N TYR A 61 -1.94 20.63 -11.47
CA TYR A 61 -0.73 21.33 -11.82
C TYR A 61 -1.01 22.79 -12.17
N LYS A 62 -0.02 23.63 -11.96
CA LYS A 62 -0.01 25.02 -12.42
C LYS A 62 1.16 25.22 -13.37
N LYS A 63 0.88 25.73 -14.58
CA LYS A 63 1.88 26.00 -15.59
C LYS A 63 2.91 27.02 -15.10
N GLY A 64 4.17 26.63 -15.06
CA GLY A 64 5.32 27.48 -14.79
C GLY A 64 5.95 28.01 -16.06
N ILE A 65 7.13 28.64 -15.93
CA ILE A 65 7.92 29.15 -17.07
C ILE A 65 8.63 27.97 -17.76
N ASP A 66 9.38 27.19 -17.00
CA ASP A 66 10.18 26.08 -17.52
C ASP A 66 9.50 24.73 -17.32
N ASP A 67 8.72 24.60 -16.24
CA ASP A 67 8.05 23.36 -15.82
C ASP A 67 6.75 23.67 -15.10
N SER A 68 5.84 22.70 -15.03
CA SER A 68 4.58 22.83 -14.31
C SER A 68 4.68 22.24 -12.92
N GLU A 69 4.27 23.01 -11.92
CA GLU A 69 4.31 22.63 -10.51
C GLU A 69 3.05 21.87 -10.12
N LYS A 70 3.21 20.74 -9.40
CA LYS A 70 2.09 20.04 -8.77
C LYS A 70 1.62 20.82 -7.55
N ILE A 71 0.40 21.36 -7.61
CA ILE A 71 -0.21 22.18 -6.56
C ILE A 71 -1.29 21.46 -5.75
N GLY A 72 -1.69 20.26 -6.18
CA GLY A 72 -2.72 19.50 -5.46
C GLY A 72 -2.77 18.03 -5.84
N GLU A 73 -3.34 17.25 -4.92
CA GLU A 73 -3.64 15.84 -5.08
C GLU A 73 -4.96 15.51 -4.42
N ASN A 74 -5.77 14.68 -5.06
CA ASN A 74 -6.99 14.15 -4.49
C ASN A 74 -7.12 12.67 -4.82
N LEU A 75 -7.48 11.86 -3.80
CA LEU A 75 -7.85 10.46 -3.94
C LEU A 75 -9.33 10.31 -3.57
N SER A 76 -10.09 9.67 -4.45
CA SER A 76 -11.49 9.36 -4.23
C SER A 76 -11.73 7.89 -4.46
N LEU A 77 -12.32 7.22 -3.47
CA LEU A 77 -12.78 5.85 -3.57
C LEU A 77 -14.29 5.82 -3.40
N GLN A 78 -14.97 5.14 -4.31
CA GLN A 78 -16.40 4.89 -4.23
C GLN A 78 -16.64 3.39 -4.20
N LYS A 79 -17.66 2.97 -3.47
CA LYS A 79 -18.15 1.59 -3.41
C LYS A 79 -19.58 1.55 -3.93
N MET A 80 -19.91 0.53 -4.73
CA MET A 80 -21.28 0.25 -5.15
C MET A 80 -22.05 -0.34 -3.96
N ASP A 81 -23.22 0.20 -3.66
CA ASP A 81 -24.16 -0.39 -2.70
C ASP A 81 -25.10 -1.40 -3.36
N ASP A 82 -25.92 -2.06 -2.55
CA ASP A 82 -26.88 -3.08 -3.01
C ASP A 82 -28.00 -2.51 -3.92
N ASP A 83 -28.22 -1.19 -3.88
CA ASP A 83 -29.15 -0.45 -4.72
C ASP A 83 -28.51 0.10 -6.01
N TYR A 84 -27.27 -0.36 -6.34
CA TYR A 84 -26.49 0.11 -7.48
C TYR A 84 -26.14 1.60 -7.47
N ASN A 85 -26.00 2.20 -6.27
CA ASN A 85 -25.54 3.59 -6.13
C ASN A 85 -24.08 3.64 -5.65
N TRP A 86 -23.30 4.53 -6.24
CA TRP A 86 -21.95 4.81 -5.80
C TRP A 86 -21.93 5.60 -4.50
N LYS A 87 -21.36 5.03 -3.45
CA LYS A 87 -21.16 5.68 -2.14
C LYS A 87 -19.68 6.00 -1.93
N ARG A 88 -19.43 7.24 -1.50
CA ARG A 88 -18.05 7.65 -1.17
C ARG A 88 -17.56 6.92 0.08
N VAL A 89 -16.31 6.42 0.00
CA VAL A 89 -15.59 5.87 1.15
C VAL A 89 -14.84 7.01 1.84
N GLU A 90 -15.04 7.18 3.15
CA GLU A 90 -14.48 8.32 3.92
C GLU A 90 -12.95 8.29 4.00
N LYS A 91 -12.34 7.12 4.09
CA LYS A 91 -10.88 6.93 4.27
C LYS A 91 -10.34 6.08 3.12
N PRO A 92 -10.20 6.65 1.93
CA PRO A 92 -9.80 5.90 0.74
C PRO A 92 -8.42 5.26 0.88
N GLU A 93 -7.42 5.97 1.43
CA GLU A 93 -6.06 5.48 1.59
C GLU A 93 -6.01 4.27 2.54
N GLU A 94 -6.64 4.37 3.72
CA GLU A 94 -6.68 3.27 4.69
C GLU A 94 -7.42 2.05 4.13
N THR A 95 -8.48 2.28 3.36
CA THR A 95 -9.28 1.20 2.75
C THR A 95 -8.47 0.48 1.67
N ILE A 96 -7.80 1.21 0.81
CA ILE A 96 -6.92 0.65 -0.22
C ILE A 96 -5.76 -0.10 0.41
N GLU A 97 -5.11 0.45 1.45
CA GLU A 97 -3.99 -0.22 2.14
C GLU A 97 -4.41 -1.54 2.79
N LYS A 98 -5.66 -1.67 3.27
CA LYS A 98 -6.19 -2.95 3.77
C LYS A 98 -6.47 -3.96 2.66
N MET A 99 -6.99 -3.52 1.50
CA MET A 99 -7.30 -4.39 0.37
C MET A 99 -6.03 -4.86 -0.35
N LEU A 100 -5.09 -3.93 -0.53
CA LEU A 100 -3.85 -4.17 -1.26
C LEU A 100 -2.72 -3.39 -0.57
N PRO A 101 -2.05 -3.99 0.43
CA PRO A 101 -0.96 -3.36 1.16
C PRO A 101 0.16 -2.89 0.24
N SER A 102 0.61 -1.65 0.43
CA SER A 102 1.67 -1.03 -0.39
C SER A 102 2.98 -1.82 -0.36
N GLY A 103 3.27 -2.51 0.75
CA GLY A 103 4.40 -3.42 0.88
C GLY A 103 4.36 -4.64 -0.05
N LEU A 104 3.19 -4.97 -0.61
CA LEU A 104 3.01 -6.05 -1.60
C LEU A 104 3.04 -5.54 -3.05
N SER A 105 3.03 -4.23 -3.27
CA SER A 105 2.95 -3.63 -4.61
C SER A 105 4.07 -4.11 -5.54
N GLU A 106 5.28 -4.31 -5.01
CA GLU A 106 6.44 -4.81 -5.76
C GLU A 106 6.25 -6.25 -6.27
N TYR A 107 5.35 -7.03 -5.66
CA TYR A 107 5.07 -8.42 -6.03
C TYR A 107 3.90 -8.57 -6.99
N PHE A 108 2.93 -7.65 -6.94
CA PHE A 108 1.78 -7.66 -7.86
C PHE A 108 2.01 -6.82 -9.10
N PHE A 109 2.71 -5.70 -8.96
CA PHE A 109 2.99 -4.76 -10.04
C PHE A 109 4.48 -4.78 -10.37
N PHE A 110 5.00 -5.91 -10.83
CA PHE A 110 6.40 -6.05 -11.19
C PHE A 110 6.62 -5.89 -12.70
N ASP A 111 7.73 -5.25 -13.02
CA ASP A 111 8.31 -5.31 -14.35
C ASP A 111 9.24 -6.54 -14.40
N GLY A 112 8.89 -7.51 -15.26
CA GLY A 112 9.63 -8.78 -15.33
C GLY A 112 11.12 -8.62 -15.62
N GLU A 113 11.53 -7.55 -16.30
CA GLU A 113 12.94 -7.27 -16.60
C GLU A 113 13.69 -6.76 -15.36
N SER A 114 13.06 -5.88 -14.57
CA SER A 114 13.69 -5.33 -13.36
C SER A 114 13.69 -6.35 -12.21
N MET A 115 12.71 -7.25 -12.16
CA MET A 115 12.62 -8.27 -11.11
C MET A 115 13.78 -9.27 -11.17
N ILE A 116 14.19 -9.69 -12.36
CA ILE A 116 15.32 -10.63 -12.54
C ILE A 116 16.63 -10.00 -12.04
N ALA A 117 16.82 -8.69 -12.27
CA ALA A 117 17.99 -7.98 -11.78
C ALA A 117 17.95 -7.82 -10.24
N ASP A 118 16.80 -7.50 -9.65
CA ASP A 118 16.64 -7.29 -8.21
C ASP A 118 16.71 -8.58 -7.38
N LEU A 119 16.19 -9.70 -7.89
CA LEU A 119 16.29 -11.01 -7.22
C LEU A 119 17.74 -11.49 -7.10
N ARG A 120 18.61 -11.13 -8.05
CA ARG A 120 20.04 -11.44 -8.00
C ARG A 120 20.79 -10.63 -6.93
N VAL A 121 20.32 -9.44 -6.60
CA VAL A 121 21.03 -8.49 -5.71
C VAL A 121 20.50 -8.49 -4.27
N LYS A 122 19.21 -8.76 -4.03
CA LYS A 122 18.54 -8.51 -2.74
C LYS A 122 18.09 -9.78 -1.97
N GLY A 123 18.58 -10.97 -2.29
CA GLY A 123 18.02 -12.28 -1.92
C GLY A 123 17.48 -12.51 -0.49
N ARG A 124 18.10 -11.97 0.59
CA ARG A 124 17.64 -12.20 1.97
C ARG A 124 16.69 -11.12 2.53
N ASP A 125 16.88 -9.89 2.12
CA ASP A 125 16.10 -8.76 2.64
C ASP A 125 14.69 -8.70 2.01
N SER A 126 14.57 -9.16 0.77
CA SER A 126 13.29 -9.23 0.05
C SER A 126 12.35 -10.29 0.62
N ALA A 127 12.87 -11.45 1.05
CA ALA A 127 12.07 -12.51 1.66
C ALA A 127 11.44 -12.06 3.01
N GLY A 128 12.17 -11.27 3.81
CA GLY A 128 11.68 -10.72 5.06
C GLY A 128 10.56 -9.68 4.88
N LYS A 129 10.67 -8.85 3.85
CA LYS A 129 9.64 -7.86 3.48
C LYS A 129 8.38 -8.54 2.94
N LEU A 130 8.53 -9.52 2.05
CA LEU A 130 7.42 -10.32 1.54
C LEU A 130 6.67 -11.04 2.67
N ARG A 131 7.42 -11.70 3.58
CA ARG A 131 6.82 -12.36 4.74
C ARG A 131 5.99 -11.38 5.57
N LYS A 132 6.55 -10.21 5.93
CA LYS A 132 5.81 -9.19 6.69
C LYS A 132 4.54 -8.74 5.99
N ALA A 133 4.63 -8.49 4.68
CA ALA A 133 3.48 -8.04 3.90
C ALA A 133 2.39 -9.11 3.80
N LEU A 134 2.75 -10.39 3.61
CA LEU A 134 1.81 -11.51 3.62
C LEU A 134 1.19 -11.70 5.01
N TYR A 135 1.98 -11.58 6.08
CA TYR A 135 1.47 -11.69 7.46
C TYR A 135 0.44 -10.60 7.76
N SER A 136 0.70 -9.36 7.34
CA SER A 136 -0.23 -8.25 7.50
C SER A 136 -1.51 -8.44 6.67
N MET A 137 -1.38 -8.94 5.43
CA MET A 137 -2.52 -9.16 4.53
C MET A 137 -3.50 -10.24 5.05
N PHE A 138 -2.97 -11.25 5.74
CA PHE A 138 -3.77 -12.35 6.28
C PHE A 138 -4.04 -12.23 7.79
N ASP A 139 -3.77 -11.06 8.39
CA ASP A 139 -3.84 -10.81 9.83
C ASP A 139 -3.05 -11.84 10.68
N LEU A 140 -2.01 -12.45 10.10
CA LEU A 140 -1.21 -13.48 10.76
C LEU A 140 -0.27 -12.90 11.83
N ASP A 141 0.02 -11.62 11.80
CA ASP A 141 0.75 -10.87 12.83
C ASP A 141 0.01 -10.89 14.18
N VAL A 142 -1.33 -10.86 14.17
CA VAL A 142 -2.15 -11.05 15.37
C VAL A 142 -1.97 -12.46 15.95
N ILE A 143 -1.95 -13.47 15.07
CA ILE A 143 -1.73 -14.87 15.45
C ILE A 143 -0.29 -15.09 15.95
N GLU A 144 0.72 -14.55 15.26
CA GLU A 144 2.12 -14.62 15.68
C GLU A 144 2.32 -13.93 17.04
N SER A 145 1.71 -12.76 17.24
CA SER A 145 1.72 -12.04 18.51
C SER A 145 1.04 -12.84 19.63
N ALA A 146 -0.09 -13.48 19.33
CA ALA A 146 -0.78 -14.37 20.28
C ALA A 146 0.08 -15.59 20.64
N ILE A 147 0.70 -16.25 19.65
CA ILE A 147 1.61 -17.38 19.87
C ILE A 147 2.81 -16.94 20.72
N ASN A 148 3.43 -15.81 20.43
CA ASN A 148 4.56 -15.28 21.21
C ASN A 148 4.16 -14.90 22.64
N HIS A 149 2.92 -14.43 22.84
CA HIS A 149 2.42 -14.08 24.17
C HIS A 149 2.04 -15.31 25.00
N ILE A 150 1.48 -16.34 24.38
CA ILE A 150 0.98 -17.55 25.05
C ILE A 150 2.07 -18.62 25.16
N GLY A 151 2.90 -18.80 24.11
CA GLY A 151 3.53 -20.05 23.72
C GLY A 151 4.87 -20.44 24.37
N ARG A 152 5.47 -19.66 25.27
CA ARG A 152 6.78 -20.01 25.86
C ARG A 152 6.70 -20.21 27.36
N THR A 153 7.00 -21.44 27.80
CA THR A 153 7.00 -21.84 29.22
C THR A 153 8.22 -21.39 29.99
N ASP A 154 9.32 -21.07 29.29
CA ASP A 154 10.61 -20.63 29.85
C ASP A 154 10.69 -19.12 30.10
N LEU A 155 9.74 -18.33 29.61
CA LEU A 155 9.73 -16.89 29.76
C LEU A 155 8.68 -16.43 30.78
N LYS A 156 9.13 -15.77 31.87
CA LYS A 156 8.26 -15.18 32.90
C LYS A 156 7.26 -14.13 32.37
N THR A 157 7.47 -13.65 31.15
CA THR A 157 6.62 -12.63 30.51
C THR A 157 5.42 -13.24 29.75
N THR A 158 5.47 -14.54 29.41
CA THR A 158 4.39 -15.23 28.67
C THR A 158 3.33 -15.80 29.63
N VAL A 159 2.11 -16.05 29.11
CA VAL A 159 1.02 -16.62 29.92
C VAL A 159 1.38 -18.00 30.42
N LEU A 160 1.87 -18.89 29.54
CA LEU A 160 2.29 -20.22 29.92
C LEU A 160 3.50 -20.22 30.85
N GLY A 161 4.45 -19.30 30.64
CA GLY A 161 5.60 -19.15 31.55
C GLY A 161 5.19 -18.71 32.94
N LYS A 162 4.25 -17.80 33.10
CA LYS A 162 3.69 -17.40 34.39
C LYS A 162 2.97 -18.55 35.09
N LEU A 163 2.17 -19.33 34.34
CA LEU A 163 1.44 -20.49 34.89
C LEU A 163 2.40 -21.61 35.29
N TYR A 164 3.42 -21.89 34.50
CA TYR A 164 4.37 -22.98 34.74
C TYR A 164 5.33 -22.66 35.88
N LEU A 165 5.91 -21.46 35.88
CA LEU A 165 6.84 -21.01 36.92
C LEU A 165 6.14 -20.61 38.22
N GLY A 166 4.87 -20.17 38.16
CA GLY A 166 4.04 -19.89 39.32
C GLY A 166 3.64 -21.15 40.12
N LYS A 167 3.48 -22.32 39.44
CA LYS A 167 3.23 -23.60 40.09
C LYS A 167 4.42 -24.13 40.91
N SER A 168 5.65 -23.79 40.51
CA SER A 168 6.84 -24.24 41.21
C SER A 168 7.09 -23.52 42.55
N THR A 169 6.45 -22.37 42.79
CA THR A 169 6.56 -21.61 44.04
C THR A 169 5.56 -22.03 45.12
N TYR A 170 4.53 -22.81 44.79
CA TYR A 170 3.55 -23.31 45.74
C TYR A 170 3.80 -24.74 46.22
N GLY A 171 4.89 -25.39 45.78
CA GLY A 171 5.18 -26.80 46.06
C GLY A 171 6.34 -27.06 47.04
N SER A 172 6.89 -26.05 47.73
CA SER A 172 7.93 -26.25 48.74
C SER A 172 7.59 -25.57 50.08
N GLY A 173 6.50 -26.01 50.67
CA GLY A 173 6.08 -25.59 52.02
C GLY A 173 5.28 -26.71 52.65
N GLY A 174 6.00 -27.71 53.16
CA GLY A 174 5.45 -28.81 53.95
C GLY A 174 6.59 -29.56 54.58
#